data_7d63ed620df6f23148e6e1c404cb50e0
#
_entry.id   7d63ed620df6f23148e6e1c404cb50e0
#
_cell.length_a   1.000
_cell.length_b   1.000
_cell.length_c   1.000
_cell.angle_alpha   90.00
_cell.angle_beta   90.00
_cell.angle_gamma   90.00
#
_symmetry.space_group_name_H-M   'P 1'
#
loop_
_entity.id
_entity.type
_entity.pdbx_description
1 polymer ?
#
loop_
_entity_poly.entity_id
_entity_poly.type
_entity_poly.pdbx_seq_one_letter_code
_entity_poly.pdbx_strand_id
1 'polypeptide(L)'
;MKIGIVGLPNVGKSTMFNAITNAGAECANYPFCTIEPNIGVVAVPDERLDVLTKMYKPEKTTHAVIEFVDIAGLVKGASKGEGLGNKFLSHIREVDSIVEVVRCFENENIVHVDGNVNPLRDIETINLELILADMETVEKRLDKAKKMLKADKKYQDEINVLEKVYEVLKNGKSARTIEFTGEEKEIRDTVFLLTTKPSLYIANVSEEQLADTENDKYVKQVKEYAESEKAKVIPLCVKIEEELSTLEGEDKKEMLEALGLDESGLDKVIKSSYDLLGLMSFLTAGEPEVRAWTIKKGTKAPKAAGKIHSDIERGFIRAEIVSYDDLVREGSMVAAKEKGLVRLEGKDYIMQDGDIVLFRFNV
;
A
#
# COMPACT_ATOMS: atom_id res chain seq x y z
N MET A 1 -5.33 1.13 7.37
CA MET A 1 -4.73 1.94 6.28
C MET A 1 -5.37 1.52 4.99
N LYS A 2 -5.76 2.50 4.18
CA LYS A 2 -6.60 2.29 3.01
C LYS A 2 -5.82 2.53 1.72
N ILE A 3 -6.00 1.63 0.76
CA ILE A 3 -5.40 1.70 -0.58
C ILE A 3 -6.53 1.84 -1.58
N GLY A 4 -6.52 2.90 -2.37
CA GLY A 4 -7.52 3.10 -3.40
C GLY A 4 -7.13 2.41 -4.70
N ILE A 5 -7.98 1.51 -5.21
CA ILE A 5 -7.83 0.96 -6.55
C ILE A 5 -8.54 1.89 -7.53
N VAL A 6 -7.78 2.43 -8.49
CA VAL A 6 -8.30 3.33 -9.52
C VAL A 6 -8.00 2.78 -10.91
N GLY A 7 -8.63 3.33 -11.92
CA GLY A 7 -8.40 2.99 -13.32
C GLY A 7 -9.57 3.48 -14.18
N LEU A 8 -9.32 3.60 -15.47
CA LEU A 8 -10.37 3.93 -16.44
C LEU A 8 -11.38 2.78 -16.55
N PRO A 9 -12.56 2.99 -17.13
CA PRO A 9 -13.50 1.91 -17.38
C PRO A 9 -12.89 0.80 -18.26
N ASN A 10 -13.26 -0.45 -17.96
CA ASN A 10 -12.87 -1.65 -18.73
C ASN A 10 -11.36 -1.98 -18.75
N VAL A 11 -10.60 -1.54 -17.74
CA VAL A 11 -9.17 -1.89 -17.57
C VAL A 11 -8.93 -3.14 -16.71
N GLY A 12 -9.98 -3.71 -16.11
CA GLY A 12 -9.90 -4.86 -15.19
C GLY A 12 -9.96 -4.48 -13.71
N LYS A 13 -10.25 -3.20 -13.36
CA LYS A 13 -10.26 -2.70 -11.98
C LYS A 13 -11.17 -3.50 -11.03
N SER A 14 -12.44 -3.70 -11.39
CA SER A 14 -13.39 -4.41 -10.54
C SER A 14 -13.08 -5.90 -10.45
N THR A 15 -12.59 -6.52 -11.54
CA THR A 15 -12.10 -7.90 -11.53
C THR A 15 -10.93 -8.05 -10.55
N MET A 16 -9.97 -7.13 -10.59
CA MET A 16 -8.84 -7.12 -9.65
C MET A 16 -9.31 -6.93 -8.20
N PHE A 17 -10.25 -6.01 -7.94
CA PHE A 17 -10.78 -5.81 -6.59
C PHE A 17 -11.47 -7.09 -6.08
N ASN A 18 -12.29 -7.74 -6.90
CA ASN A 18 -12.94 -9.00 -6.54
C ASN A 18 -11.92 -10.11 -6.28
N ALA A 19 -10.90 -10.25 -7.12
CA ALA A 19 -9.86 -11.26 -6.96
C ALA A 19 -9.06 -11.04 -5.64
N ILE A 20 -8.68 -9.80 -5.34
CA ILE A 20 -8.00 -9.44 -4.08
C ILE A 20 -8.88 -9.74 -2.87
N THR A 21 -10.18 -9.41 -2.92
CA THR A 21 -11.10 -9.62 -1.80
C THR A 21 -11.47 -11.07 -1.62
N ASN A 22 -11.56 -11.85 -2.70
CA ASN A 22 -11.79 -13.30 -2.62
C ASN A 22 -10.59 -14.02 -2.01
N ALA A 23 -9.36 -13.68 -2.43
CA ALA A 23 -8.14 -14.20 -1.82
C ALA A 23 -8.02 -13.86 -0.32
N GLY A 24 -8.71 -12.82 0.13
CA GLY A 24 -8.78 -12.39 1.54
C GLY A 24 -10.01 -12.88 2.31
N ALA A 25 -10.84 -13.77 1.76
CA ALA A 25 -12.11 -14.19 2.37
C ALA A 25 -11.97 -14.80 3.78
N GLU A 26 -10.80 -15.35 4.14
CA GLU A 26 -10.50 -15.78 5.51
C GLU A 26 -10.50 -14.64 6.54
N CYS A 27 -10.41 -13.39 6.08
CA CYS A 27 -10.40 -12.20 6.95
C CYS A 27 -11.79 -11.81 7.50
N ALA A 28 -12.88 -12.44 7.05
CA ALA A 28 -14.24 -12.15 7.54
C ALA A 28 -14.41 -12.34 9.07
N ASN A 29 -13.51 -13.11 9.70
CA ASN A 29 -13.51 -13.39 11.13
C ASN A 29 -12.60 -12.46 11.96
N TYR A 30 -12.02 -11.42 11.36
CA TYR A 30 -11.20 -10.45 12.13
C TYR A 30 -12.09 -9.53 12.95
N PRO A 31 -11.75 -9.31 14.25
CA PRO A 31 -12.46 -8.33 15.10
C PRO A 31 -12.37 -6.94 14.46
N PHE A 32 -13.52 -6.25 14.37
CA PHE A 32 -13.65 -4.88 13.80
C PHE A 32 -13.66 -4.76 12.27
N CYS A 33 -13.80 -5.86 11.51
CA CYS A 33 -14.08 -5.79 10.09
C CYS A 33 -15.54 -5.37 9.89
N THR A 34 -15.79 -4.12 9.57
CA THR A 34 -17.07 -3.66 9.03
C THR A 34 -17.13 -3.99 7.54
N ILE A 35 -18.16 -4.72 7.10
CA ILE A 35 -18.40 -4.97 5.68
C ILE A 35 -19.03 -3.70 5.11
N GLU A 36 -18.22 -2.81 4.58
CA GLU A 36 -18.69 -1.68 3.80
C GLU A 36 -18.65 -2.03 2.30
N PRO A 37 -19.66 -1.63 1.52
CA PRO A 37 -19.61 -1.80 0.07
C PRO A 37 -18.33 -1.15 -0.49
N ASN A 38 -17.63 -1.83 -1.37
CA ASN A 38 -16.40 -1.39 -2.01
C ASN A 38 -15.15 -1.29 -1.10
N ILE A 39 -15.16 -1.87 0.11
CA ILE A 39 -13.96 -2.01 0.96
C ILE A 39 -13.69 -3.49 1.17
N GLY A 40 -12.49 -3.93 0.81
CA GLY A 40 -11.99 -5.28 1.05
C GLY A 40 -10.86 -5.27 2.06
N VAL A 41 -10.96 -6.07 3.11
CA VAL A 41 -9.88 -6.30 4.07
C VAL A 41 -9.14 -7.56 3.67
N VAL A 42 -7.82 -7.44 3.49
CA VAL A 42 -7.01 -8.49 2.88
C VAL A 42 -5.82 -8.82 3.79
N ALA A 43 -5.57 -10.10 4.00
CA ALA A 43 -4.41 -10.58 4.71
C ALA A 43 -3.12 -10.28 3.93
N VAL A 44 -2.10 -9.83 4.63
CA VAL A 44 -0.76 -9.67 4.04
C VAL A 44 -0.07 -11.03 4.06
N PRO A 45 0.30 -11.62 2.91
CA PRO A 45 1.01 -12.87 2.86
C PRO A 45 2.36 -12.78 3.59
N ASP A 46 2.59 -13.65 4.55
CA ASP A 46 3.82 -13.69 5.34
C ASP A 46 4.19 -15.13 5.70
N GLU A 47 5.12 -15.71 4.97
CA GLU A 47 5.59 -17.08 5.14
C GLU A 47 6.19 -17.36 6.55
N ARG A 48 6.63 -16.30 7.24
CA ARG A 48 7.16 -16.41 8.61
C ARG A 48 6.09 -16.89 9.58
N LEU A 49 4.82 -16.50 9.36
CA LEU A 49 3.70 -16.97 10.18
C LEU A 49 3.47 -18.47 10.01
N ASP A 50 3.60 -19.01 8.80
CA ASP A 50 3.43 -20.44 8.53
C ASP A 50 4.47 -21.27 9.26
N VAL A 51 5.73 -20.81 9.24
CA VAL A 51 6.82 -21.47 9.97
C VAL A 51 6.59 -21.41 11.48
N LEU A 52 6.24 -20.24 12.01
CA LEU A 52 5.96 -20.08 13.45
C LEU A 52 4.73 -20.88 13.89
N THR A 53 3.71 -20.98 13.04
CA THR A 53 2.52 -21.80 13.30
C THR A 53 2.88 -23.28 13.42
N LYS A 54 3.76 -23.79 12.55
CA LYS A 54 4.28 -25.17 12.65
C LYS A 54 5.10 -25.40 13.93
N MET A 55 5.88 -24.37 14.34
CA MET A 55 6.73 -24.46 15.55
C MET A 55 5.92 -24.42 16.85
N TYR A 56 4.98 -23.50 16.98
CA TYR A 56 4.23 -23.25 18.22
C TYR A 56 2.91 -23.99 18.30
N LYS A 57 2.35 -24.43 17.17
CA LYS A 57 1.04 -25.10 17.05
C LYS A 57 -0.04 -24.32 17.80
N PRO A 58 -0.23 -23.04 17.49
CA PRO A 58 -1.15 -22.16 18.21
C PRO A 58 -2.62 -22.54 17.95
N GLU A 59 -3.50 -22.11 18.84
CA GLU A 59 -4.94 -22.22 18.61
C GLU A 59 -5.39 -21.30 17.44
N LYS A 60 -4.67 -20.19 17.22
CA LYS A 60 -4.98 -19.22 16.18
C LYS A 60 -3.73 -18.61 15.56
N THR A 61 -3.77 -18.43 14.23
CA THR A 61 -2.78 -17.65 13.48
C THR A 61 -3.47 -16.41 12.91
N THR A 62 -2.88 -15.23 13.11
CA THR A 62 -3.49 -13.96 12.70
C THR A 62 -2.49 -13.17 11.85
N HIS A 63 -2.81 -12.96 10.59
CA HIS A 63 -2.03 -12.18 9.65
C HIS A 63 -2.19 -10.66 9.88
N ALA A 64 -1.22 -9.86 9.45
CA ALA A 64 -1.42 -8.44 9.24
C ALA A 64 -2.46 -8.22 8.14
N VAL A 65 -3.19 -7.12 8.19
CA VAL A 65 -4.22 -6.81 7.18
C VAL A 65 -4.06 -5.41 6.65
N ILE A 66 -4.48 -5.22 5.38
CA ILE A 66 -4.65 -3.92 4.74
C ILE A 66 -6.03 -3.82 4.11
N GLU A 67 -6.51 -2.60 3.90
CA GLU A 67 -7.82 -2.33 3.32
C GLU A 67 -7.65 -1.84 1.89
N PHE A 68 -8.30 -2.51 0.94
CA PHE A 68 -8.44 -2.03 -0.43
C PHE A 68 -9.82 -1.42 -0.62
N VAL A 69 -9.87 -0.29 -1.33
CA VAL A 69 -11.11 0.44 -1.63
C VAL A 69 -11.28 0.50 -3.13
N ASP A 70 -12.39 -0.06 -3.65
CA ASP A 70 -12.73 0.10 -5.07
C ASP A 70 -13.28 1.52 -5.30
N ILE A 71 -12.46 2.37 -5.89
CA ILE A 71 -12.83 3.73 -6.24
C ILE A 71 -13.47 3.73 -7.62
N ALA A 72 -14.71 4.19 -7.70
CA ALA A 72 -15.44 4.27 -8.97
C ALA A 72 -14.63 4.97 -10.05
N GLY A 73 -14.66 4.42 -11.27
CA GLY A 73 -13.83 4.88 -12.39
C GLY A 73 -14.01 6.37 -12.69
N LEU A 74 -12.90 6.98 -13.10
CA LEU A 74 -12.85 8.39 -13.49
C LEU A 74 -13.68 8.65 -14.75
N VAL A 75 -14.49 9.71 -14.72
CA VAL A 75 -15.05 10.32 -15.92
C VAL A 75 -14.26 11.60 -16.20
N LYS A 76 -13.81 11.80 -17.44
CA LYS A 76 -13.10 13.03 -17.87
C LYS A 76 -13.85 14.30 -17.40
N GLY A 77 -13.13 15.25 -16.82
CA GLY A 77 -13.73 16.50 -16.29
C GLY A 77 -14.09 16.45 -14.80
N ALA A 78 -13.55 15.46 -14.07
CA ALA A 78 -13.78 15.31 -12.64
C ALA A 78 -13.44 16.55 -11.82
N SER A 79 -12.38 17.26 -12.20
CA SER A 79 -11.92 18.50 -11.54
C SER A 79 -12.82 19.72 -11.82
N LYS A 80 -13.66 19.68 -12.87
CA LYS A 80 -14.56 20.79 -13.22
C LYS A 80 -15.90 20.80 -12.47
N GLY A 81 -16.07 19.90 -11.49
CA GLY A 81 -17.18 20.00 -10.53
C GLY A 81 -18.49 19.33 -10.94
N GLU A 82 -18.52 18.47 -11.95
CA GLU A 82 -19.74 17.77 -12.33
C GLU A 82 -19.82 16.37 -11.64
N GLY A 83 -20.66 16.28 -10.61
CA GLY A 83 -21.24 15.06 -10.02
C GLY A 83 -20.28 13.94 -9.66
N LEU A 84 -20.02 13.00 -10.56
CA LEU A 84 -19.21 11.80 -10.32
C LEU A 84 -17.72 12.09 -10.11
N GLY A 85 -17.19 13.16 -10.70
CA GLY A 85 -15.80 13.55 -10.55
C GLY A 85 -15.44 14.00 -9.13
N ASN A 86 -16.30 14.77 -8.50
CA ASN A 86 -16.12 15.20 -7.12
C ASN A 86 -16.12 14.00 -6.14
N LYS A 87 -16.94 12.96 -6.42
CA LYS A 87 -16.94 11.73 -5.62
C LYS A 87 -15.63 10.97 -5.77
N PHE A 88 -15.11 10.85 -6.99
CA PHE A 88 -13.81 10.24 -7.24
C PHE A 88 -12.69 10.91 -6.44
N LEU A 89 -12.57 12.24 -6.57
CA LEU A 89 -11.56 13.02 -5.82
C LEU A 89 -11.75 12.92 -4.30
N SER A 90 -13.01 12.86 -3.82
CA SER A 90 -13.30 12.67 -2.40
C SER A 90 -12.78 11.32 -1.90
N HIS A 91 -13.06 10.23 -2.63
CA HIS A 91 -12.58 8.90 -2.26
C HIS A 91 -11.04 8.81 -2.29
N ILE A 92 -10.38 9.47 -3.29
CA ILE A 92 -8.92 9.55 -3.31
C ILE A 92 -8.38 10.28 -2.06
N ARG A 93 -9.07 11.27 -1.53
CA ARG A 93 -8.65 11.96 -0.29
C ARG A 93 -8.61 11.03 0.93
N GLU A 94 -9.52 10.06 1.00
CA GLU A 94 -9.72 9.16 2.14
C GLU A 94 -8.74 7.99 2.19
N VAL A 95 -8.01 7.71 1.11
CA VAL A 95 -7.03 6.62 1.05
C VAL A 95 -5.61 7.11 1.29
N ASP A 96 -4.74 6.20 1.74
CA ASP A 96 -3.33 6.51 2.08
C ASP A 96 -2.41 6.37 0.86
N SER A 97 -2.74 5.51 -0.10
CA SER A 97 -2.01 5.29 -1.36
C SER A 97 -2.94 4.89 -2.50
N ILE A 98 -2.43 4.89 -3.71
CA ILE A 98 -3.18 4.61 -4.94
C ILE A 98 -2.55 3.41 -5.65
N VAL A 99 -3.39 2.44 -6.03
CA VAL A 99 -3.05 1.37 -6.98
C VAL A 99 -3.82 1.63 -8.26
N GLU A 100 -3.12 1.96 -9.34
CA GLU A 100 -3.72 2.27 -10.61
C GLU A 100 -3.64 1.09 -11.57
N VAL A 101 -4.80 0.58 -12.00
CA VAL A 101 -4.90 -0.50 -12.98
C VAL A 101 -4.90 0.09 -14.38
N VAL A 102 -3.92 -0.30 -15.18
CA VAL A 102 -3.67 0.20 -16.52
C VAL A 102 -3.79 -0.96 -17.52
N ARG A 103 -4.61 -0.79 -18.54
CA ARG A 103 -4.80 -1.80 -19.58
C ARG A 103 -3.61 -1.81 -20.53
N CYS A 104 -2.90 -2.95 -20.59
CA CYS A 104 -1.74 -3.19 -21.43
C CYS A 104 -1.95 -4.31 -22.45
N PHE A 105 -3.19 -4.67 -22.77
CA PHE A 105 -3.53 -5.71 -23.74
C PHE A 105 -4.59 -5.24 -24.73
N GLU A 106 -4.55 -5.78 -25.93
CA GLU A 106 -5.54 -5.55 -26.98
C GLU A 106 -6.60 -6.67 -26.95
N ASN A 107 -7.88 -6.31 -27.03
CA ASN A 107 -8.98 -7.26 -27.10
C ASN A 107 -10.17 -6.56 -27.78
N GLU A 108 -10.57 -7.08 -28.95
CA GLU A 108 -11.65 -6.52 -29.76
C GLU A 108 -13.04 -6.60 -29.09
N ASN A 109 -13.22 -7.56 -28.17
CA ASN A 109 -14.46 -7.73 -27.42
C ASN A 109 -14.62 -6.79 -26.23
N ILE A 110 -13.55 -6.09 -25.84
CA ILE A 110 -13.54 -5.16 -24.70
C ILE A 110 -13.36 -3.75 -25.21
N VAL A 111 -14.43 -2.96 -25.20
CA VAL A 111 -14.40 -1.57 -25.68
C VAL A 111 -13.48 -0.73 -24.79
N HIS A 112 -12.57 0.03 -25.40
CA HIS A 112 -11.80 1.06 -24.73
C HIS A 112 -12.51 2.41 -24.79
N VAL A 113 -12.48 3.18 -23.70
CA VAL A 113 -13.19 4.47 -23.60
C VAL A 113 -12.76 5.46 -24.69
N ASP A 114 -11.48 5.48 -25.04
CA ASP A 114 -10.90 6.34 -26.07
C ASP A 114 -10.65 5.60 -27.41
N GLY A 115 -11.25 4.42 -27.62
CA GLY A 115 -11.24 3.68 -28.87
C GLY A 115 -10.03 2.76 -29.08
N ASN A 116 -8.86 3.10 -28.58
CA ASN A 116 -7.64 2.31 -28.70
C ASN A 116 -6.87 2.22 -27.37
N VAL A 117 -6.10 1.15 -27.19
CA VAL A 117 -5.26 0.97 -26.00
C VAL A 117 -4.05 1.91 -26.07
N ASN A 118 -3.89 2.72 -25.04
CA ASN A 118 -2.73 3.62 -24.87
C ASN A 118 -2.49 3.84 -23.37
N PRO A 119 -1.62 3.01 -22.74
CA PRO A 119 -1.36 3.07 -21.31
C PRO A 119 -0.92 4.42 -20.79
N LEU A 120 -0.05 5.14 -21.54
CA LEU A 120 0.43 6.45 -21.12
C LEU A 120 -0.69 7.49 -21.05
N ARG A 121 -1.50 7.57 -22.13
CA ARG A 121 -2.66 8.48 -22.16
C ARG A 121 -3.63 8.18 -21.02
N ASP A 122 -3.82 6.92 -20.70
CA ASP A 122 -4.77 6.48 -19.66
C ASP A 122 -4.28 6.91 -18.28
N ILE A 123 -2.99 6.71 -17.97
CA ILE A 123 -2.34 7.19 -16.76
C ILE A 123 -2.37 8.73 -16.68
N GLU A 124 -1.98 9.42 -17.77
CA GLU A 124 -1.97 10.88 -17.83
C GLU A 124 -3.38 11.46 -17.60
N THR A 125 -4.43 10.78 -18.07
CA THR A 125 -5.81 11.21 -17.86
C THR A 125 -6.18 11.23 -16.38
N ILE A 126 -5.81 10.21 -15.62
CA ILE A 126 -6.08 10.14 -14.18
C ILE A 126 -5.20 11.16 -13.43
N ASN A 127 -3.90 11.18 -13.72
CA ASN A 127 -2.97 12.08 -13.06
C ASN A 127 -3.30 13.57 -13.32
N LEU A 128 -3.77 13.90 -14.50
CA LEU A 128 -4.18 15.28 -14.83
C LEU A 128 -5.33 15.76 -13.92
N GLU A 129 -6.34 14.93 -13.67
CA GLU A 129 -7.45 15.28 -12.78
C GLU A 129 -6.99 15.49 -11.33
N LEU A 130 -6.04 14.67 -10.85
CA LEU A 130 -5.44 14.84 -9.53
C LEU A 130 -4.61 16.13 -9.45
N ILE A 131 -3.82 16.41 -10.49
CA ILE A 131 -2.99 17.62 -10.60
C ILE A 131 -3.87 18.87 -10.59
N LEU A 132 -4.95 18.91 -11.37
CA LEU A 132 -5.85 20.05 -11.42
C LEU A 132 -6.53 20.30 -10.07
N ALA A 133 -6.95 19.25 -9.36
CA ALA A 133 -7.52 19.35 -8.02
C ALA A 133 -6.50 19.89 -6.99
N ASP A 134 -5.25 19.47 -7.11
CA ASP A 134 -4.18 19.94 -6.24
C ASP A 134 -3.79 21.38 -6.56
N MET A 135 -3.75 21.79 -7.85
CA MET A 135 -3.51 23.17 -8.24
C MET A 135 -4.53 24.12 -7.60
N GLU A 136 -5.82 23.79 -7.67
CA GLU A 136 -6.86 24.59 -7.02
C GLU A 136 -6.65 24.68 -5.51
N THR A 137 -6.25 23.59 -4.87
CA THR A 137 -5.96 23.54 -3.43
C THR A 137 -4.76 24.45 -3.07
N VAL A 138 -3.68 24.35 -3.85
CA VAL A 138 -2.46 25.14 -3.66
C VAL A 138 -2.71 26.61 -3.91
N GLU A 139 -3.43 26.99 -4.98
CA GLU A 139 -3.78 28.39 -5.29
C GLU A 139 -4.53 29.04 -4.12
N LYS A 140 -5.60 28.41 -3.64
CA LYS A 140 -6.38 28.91 -2.50
C LYS A 140 -5.50 29.09 -1.25
N ARG A 141 -4.59 28.15 -1.01
CA ARG A 141 -3.69 28.20 0.15
C ARG A 141 -2.63 29.29 -0.01
N LEU A 142 -2.05 29.47 -1.21
CA LEU A 142 -1.12 30.54 -1.54
C LEU A 142 -1.72 31.91 -1.32
N ASP A 143 -2.94 32.15 -1.82
CA ASP A 143 -3.65 33.42 -1.64
C ASP A 143 -3.85 33.76 -0.16
N LYS A 144 -4.19 32.75 0.65
CA LYS A 144 -4.33 32.91 2.11
C LYS A 144 -2.99 33.21 2.75
N ALA A 145 -1.95 32.46 2.46
CA ALA A 145 -0.62 32.62 3.02
C ALA A 145 -0.02 34.01 2.67
N LYS A 146 -0.18 34.49 1.40
CA LYS A 146 0.26 35.82 0.97
C LYS A 146 -0.46 36.97 1.69
N LYS A 147 -1.74 36.80 2.04
CA LYS A 147 -2.46 37.76 2.90
C LYS A 147 -1.93 37.76 4.32
N MET A 148 -1.65 36.58 4.89
CA MET A 148 -1.15 36.45 6.27
C MET A 148 0.30 36.90 6.43
N LEU A 149 1.14 36.81 5.39
CA LEU A 149 2.52 37.27 5.37
C LEU A 149 2.66 38.74 5.78
N LYS A 150 1.65 39.57 5.48
CA LYS A 150 1.63 41.00 5.87
C LYS A 150 1.61 41.18 7.39
N ALA A 151 1.08 40.22 8.13
CA ALA A 151 0.97 40.25 9.57
C ALA A 151 2.07 39.43 10.27
N ASP A 152 2.56 38.34 9.66
CA ASP A 152 3.49 37.41 10.28
C ASP A 152 4.44 36.79 9.23
N LYS A 153 5.74 37.05 9.38
CA LYS A 153 6.79 36.60 8.46
C LYS A 153 6.95 35.08 8.40
N LYS A 154 6.44 34.31 9.37
CA LYS A 154 6.50 32.83 9.38
C LYS A 154 5.81 32.19 8.18
N TYR A 155 4.88 32.91 7.51
CA TYR A 155 4.22 32.40 6.31
C TYR A 155 5.11 32.39 5.06
N GLN A 156 6.34 32.95 5.12
CA GLN A 156 7.24 32.96 3.97
C GLN A 156 7.66 31.53 3.57
N ASP A 157 7.97 30.67 4.53
CA ASP A 157 8.39 29.29 4.26
C ASP A 157 7.24 28.47 3.66
N GLU A 158 6.01 28.69 4.15
CA GLU A 158 4.82 28.07 3.57
C GLU A 158 4.62 28.52 2.11
N ILE A 159 4.79 29.80 1.80
CA ILE A 159 4.69 30.32 0.44
C ILE A 159 5.74 29.70 -0.47
N ASN A 160 6.99 29.61 -0.03
CA ASN A 160 8.09 29.02 -0.79
C ASN A 160 7.79 27.55 -1.17
N VAL A 161 7.29 26.76 -0.21
CA VAL A 161 6.91 25.36 -0.44
C VAL A 161 5.74 25.27 -1.41
N LEU A 162 4.71 26.09 -1.23
CA LEU A 162 3.52 26.08 -2.09
C LEU A 162 3.85 26.52 -3.52
N GLU A 163 4.71 27.54 -3.72
CA GLU A 163 5.15 27.97 -5.05
C GLU A 163 5.98 26.87 -5.74
N LYS A 164 6.87 26.19 -5.01
CA LYS A 164 7.62 25.01 -5.51
C LYS A 164 6.68 23.90 -5.99
N VAL A 165 5.64 23.59 -5.20
CA VAL A 165 4.61 22.61 -5.58
C VAL A 165 3.84 23.08 -6.80
N TYR A 166 3.36 24.32 -6.82
CA TYR A 166 2.57 24.87 -7.90
C TYR A 166 3.28 24.81 -9.26
N GLU A 167 4.57 25.15 -9.30
CA GLU A 167 5.37 25.10 -10.53
C GLU A 167 5.51 23.66 -11.07
N VAL A 168 5.63 22.66 -10.20
CA VAL A 168 5.71 21.24 -10.62
C VAL A 168 4.36 20.80 -11.18
N LEU A 169 3.26 21.10 -10.48
CA LEU A 169 1.90 20.78 -10.94
C LEU A 169 1.55 21.46 -12.27
N LYS A 170 1.91 22.73 -12.44
CA LYS A 170 1.73 23.50 -13.66
C LYS A 170 2.43 22.90 -14.87
N ASN A 171 3.57 22.22 -14.63
CA ASN A 171 4.30 21.49 -15.66
C ASN A 171 3.76 20.06 -15.89
N GLY A 172 2.57 19.72 -15.38
CA GLY A 172 1.92 18.42 -15.54
C GLY A 172 2.58 17.28 -14.78
N LYS A 173 3.36 17.58 -13.73
CA LYS A 173 4.03 16.57 -12.90
C LYS A 173 3.41 16.48 -11.52
N SER A 174 3.37 15.27 -10.96
CA SER A 174 2.86 15.02 -9.62
C SER A 174 3.78 15.58 -8.54
N ALA A 175 3.22 16.08 -7.43
CA ALA A 175 4.00 16.63 -6.31
C ALA A 175 4.87 15.56 -5.60
N ARG A 176 4.62 14.26 -5.80
CA ARG A 176 5.46 13.16 -5.29
C ARG A 176 6.87 13.14 -5.87
N THR A 177 7.08 13.76 -7.04
CA THR A 177 8.39 13.87 -7.68
C THR A 177 9.32 14.88 -7.00
N ILE A 178 8.77 15.77 -6.17
CA ILE A 178 9.51 16.84 -5.49
C ILE A 178 10.30 16.24 -4.31
N GLU A 179 11.55 16.66 -4.20
CA GLU A 179 12.36 16.41 -3.00
C GLU A 179 12.17 17.57 -2.02
N PHE A 180 11.66 17.24 -0.85
CA PHE A 180 11.44 18.19 0.24
C PHE A 180 12.47 17.98 1.36
N THR A 181 12.94 19.06 1.96
CA THR A 181 13.70 19.01 3.22
C THR A 181 12.79 18.57 4.39
N GLY A 182 13.38 18.38 5.59
CA GLY A 182 12.60 18.01 6.77
C GLY A 182 11.48 19.00 7.09
N GLU A 183 11.83 20.29 7.13
CA GLU A 183 10.89 21.39 7.42
C GLU A 183 9.85 21.57 6.30
N GLU A 184 10.28 21.48 5.04
CA GLU A 184 9.35 21.53 3.90
C GLU A 184 8.34 20.37 3.92
N LYS A 185 8.74 19.16 4.39
CA LYS A 185 7.85 18.02 4.54
C LYS A 185 6.73 18.30 5.54
N GLU A 186 7.04 18.90 6.67
CA GLU A 186 6.03 19.26 7.67
C GLU A 186 4.99 20.21 7.08
N ILE A 187 5.42 21.23 6.32
CA ILE A 187 4.52 22.16 5.64
C ILE A 187 3.67 21.42 4.60
N ARG A 188 4.31 20.64 3.71
CA ARG A 188 3.62 19.86 2.67
C ARG A 188 2.52 18.99 3.27
N ASP A 189 2.79 18.28 4.37
CA ASP A 189 1.86 17.36 5.00
C ASP A 189 0.60 18.05 5.53
N THR A 190 0.67 19.36 5.79
CA THR A 190 -0.52 20.16 6.16
C THR A 190 -1.41 20.55 4.97
N VAL A 191 -0.96 20.35 3.74
CA VAL A 191 -1.71 20.74 2.53
C VAL A 191 -2.65 19.65 2.03
N PHE A 192 -2.36 18.37 2.37
CA PHE A 192 -3.16 17.19 1.99
C PHE A 192 -3.36 17.04 0.48
N LEU A 193 -2.26 17.09 -0.28
CA LEU A 193 -2.27 16.94 -1.73
C LEU A 193 -2.52 15.49 -2.15
N LEU A 194 -3.29 15.31 -3.24
CA LEU A 194 -3.59 14.02 -3.84
C LEU A 194 -2.37 13.44 -4.54
N THR A 195 -1.64 14.28 -5.26
CA THR A 195 -0.46 13.89 -6.06
C THR A 195 0.79 13.62 -5.22
N THR A 196 0.75 13.83 -3.89
CA THR A 196 1.83 13.38 -2.98
C THR A 196 1.65 11.95 -2.52
N LYS A 197 0.45 11.36 -2.69
CA LYS A 197 0.19 9.97 -2.28
C LYS A 197 1.08 9.02 -3.06
N PRO A 198 1.69 8.02 -2.38
CA PRO A 198 2.44 6.97 -3.04
C PRO A 198 1.55 6.22 -4.04
N SER A 199 2.11 5.86 -5.19
CA SER A 199 1.37 5.16 -6.25
C SER A 199 2.08 3.89 -6.70
N LEU A 200 1.28 2.88 -7.06
CA LEU A 200 1.69 1.62 -7.65
C LEU A 200 0.88 1.43 -8.93
N TYR A 201 1.55 1.12 -10.04
CA TYR A 201 0.88 0.83 -11.31
C TYR A 201 0.77 -0.67 -11.52
N ILE A 202 -0.40 -1.12 -11.91
CA ILE A 202 -0.67 -2.51 -12.32
C ILE A 202 -0.81 -2.53 -13.83
N ALA A 203 0.20 -3.05 -14.52
CA ALA A 203 0.14 -3.27 -15.95
C ALA A 203 -0.66 -4.55 -16.21
N ASN A 204 -1.97 -4.40 -16.45
CA ASN A 204 -2.85 -5.54 -16.73
C ASN A 204 -2.62 -6.01 -18.16
N VAL A 205 -2.02 -7.19 -18.30
CA VAL A 205 -1.66 -7.85 -19.58
C VAL A 205 -2.59 -9.01 -19.89
N SER A 206 -2.53 -9.53 -21.12
CA SER A 206 -3.19 -10.80 -21.47
C SER A 206 -2.40 -11.99 -20.91
N GLU A 207 -3.04 -13.17 -20.91
CA GLU A 207 -2.40 -14.41 -20.52
C GLU A 207 -1.15 -14.73 -21.37
N GLU A 208 -1.23 -14.50 -22.68
CA GLU A 208 -0.12 -14.73 -23.61
C GLU A 208 1.08 -13.81 -23.33
N GLN A 209 0.83 -12.58 -22.89
CA GLN A 209 1.89 -11.60 -22.55
C GLN A 209 2.61 -11.90 -21.23
N LEU A 210 1.99 -12.72 -20.33
CA LEU A 210 2.61 -13.05 -19.03
C LEU A 210 3.97 -13.73 -19.17
N ALA A 211 4.17 -14.52 -20.23
CA ALA A 211 5.43 -15.26 -20.46
C ALA A 211 6.62 -14.34 -20.72
N ASP A 212 6.41 -13.11 -21.23
CA ASP A 212 7.49 -12.16 -21.52
C ASP A 212 7.06 -10.70 -21.31
N THR A 213 6.70 -10.36 -20.08
CA THR A 213 6.29 -9.00 -19.72
C THR A 213 7.42 -7.97 -19.84
N GLU A 214 8.68 -8.42 -19.73
CA GLU A 214 9.86 -7.53 -19.83
C GLU A 214 10.05 -6.95 -21.24
N ASN A 215 9.64 -7.67 -22.27
CA ASN A 215 9.76 -7.23 -23.67
C ASN A 215 8.47 -6.60 -24.21
N ASP A 216 7.37 -6.66 -23.45
CA ASP A 216 6.11 -6.09 -23.90
C ASP A 216 6.18 -4.57 -24.06
N LYS A 217 5.68 -4.06 -25.20
CA LYS A 217 5.75 -2.63 -25.54
C LYS A 217 4.97 -1.73 -24.57
N TYR A 218 3.81 -2.18 -24.11
CA TYR A 218 2.96 -1.42 -23.23
C TYR A 218 3.49 -1.42 -21.80
N VAL A 219 3.98 -2.57 -21.34
CA VAL A 219 4.59 -2.70 -20.01
C VAL A 219 5.85 -1.81 -19.92
N LYS A 220 6.69 -1.77 -20.96
CA LYS A 220 7.85 -0.86 -21.01
C LYS A 220 7.46 0.60 -20.87
N GLN A 221 6.43 1.04 -21.60
CA GLN A 221 5.94 2.41 -21.49
C GLN A 221 5.47 2.75 -20.07
N VAL A 222 4.72 1.84 -19.42
CA VAL A 222 4.27 2.05 -18.04
C VAL A 222 5.45 2.08 -17.06
N LYS A 223 6.48 1.21 -17.25
CA LYS A 223 7.69 1.21 -16.43
C LYS A 223 8.47 2.53 -16.55
N GLU A 224 8.71 3.01 -17.76
CA GLU A 224 9.41 4.28 -18.01
C GLU A 224 8.66 5.47 -17.37
N TYR A 225 7.34 5.51 -17.49
CA TYR A 225 6.53 6.52 -16.85
C TYR A 225 6.62 6.44 -15.32
N ALA A 226 6.46 5.25 -14.76
CA ALA A 226 6.50 5.02 -13.32
C ALA A 226 7.85 5.41 -12.69
N GLU A 227 8.96 5.15 -13.38
CA GLU A 227 10.29 5.59 -12.94
C GLU A 227 10.36 7.12 -12.80
N SER A 228 9.76 7.87 -13.73
CA SER A 228 9.71 9.33 -13.67
C SER A 228 8.90 9.85 -12.48
N GLU A 229 7.94 9.05 -11.99
CA GLU A 229 7.08 9.34 -10.83
C GLU A 229 7.59 8.72 -9.52
N LYS A 230 8.75 8.05 -9.52
CA LYS A 230 9.29 7.28 -8.38
C LYS A 230 8.32 6.19 -7.90
N ALA A 231 7.53 5.62 -8.81
CA ALA A 231 6.54 4.58 -8.54
C ALA A 231 7.02 3.20 -9.04
N LYS A 232 6.40 2.14 -8.52
CA LYS A 232 6.64 0.75 -8.97
C LYS A 232 5.58 0.32 -9.98
N VAL A 233 5.92 -0.69 -10.79
CA VAL A 233 5.00 -1.36 -11.72
C VAL A 233 4.99 -2.84 -11.44
N ILE A 234 3.81 -3.44 -11.40
CA ILE A 234 3.62 -4.89 -11.34
C ILE A 234 2.82 -5.31 -12.58
N PRO A 235 3.43 -6.02 -13.53
CA PRO A 235 2.70 -6.65 -14.61
C PRO A 235 2.01 -7.92 -14.08
N LEU A 236 0.72 -8.08 -14.39
CA LEU A 236 -0.06 -9.28 -14.08
C LEU A 236 -1.25 -9.41 -15.04
N CYS A 237 -1.81 -10.60 -15.17
CA CYS A 237 -3.07 -10.83 -15.87
C CYS A 237 -4.21 -10.95 -14.85
N VAL A 238 -5.02 -9.91 -14.74
CA VAL A 238 -6.12 -9.86 -13.75
C VAL A 238 -7.08 -11.04 -13.89
N LYS A 239 -7.30 -11.55 -15.12
CA LYS A 239 -8.14 -12.72 -15.36
C LYS A 239 -7.56 -13.99 -14.73
N ILE A 240 -6.27 -14.24 -14.90
CA ILE A 240 -5.56 -15.36 -14.27
C ILE A 240 -5.58 -15.24 -12.74
N GLU A 241 -5.38 -14.03 -12.24
CA GLU A 241 -5.42 -13.78 -10.80
C GLU A 241 -6.81 -14.04 -10.20
N GLU A 242 -7.89 -13.72 -10.94
CA GLU A 242 -9.26 -14.06 -10.54
C GLU A 242 -9.46 -15.57 -10.45
N GLU A 243 -8.95 -16.34 -11.42
CA GLU A 243 -8.98 -17.80 -11.40
C GLU A 243 -8.15 -18.36 -10.22
N LEU A 244 -6.91 -17.89 -10.03
CA LEU A 244 -6.04 -18.26 -8.91
C LEU A 244 -6.66 -17.94 -7.53
N SER A 245 -7.45 -16.89 -7.43
CA SER A 245 -8.10 -16.49 -6.17
C SER A 245 -9.19 -17.47 -5.71
N THR A 246 -9.65 -18.35 -6.58
CA THR A 246 -10.64 -19.38 -6.28
C THR A 246 -10.01 -20.73 -5.90
N LEU A 247 -8.68 -20.86 -6.05
CA LEU A 247 -7.94 -22.08 -5.79
C LEU A 247 -7.21 -22.01 -4.44
N GLU A 248 -7.09 -23.15 -3.76
CA GLU A 248 -6.42 -23.27 -2.48
C GLU A 248 -5.38 -24.41 -2.49
N GLY A 249 -4.41 -24.37 -1.59
CA GLY A 249 -3.46 -25.44 -1.34
C GLY A 249 -2.68 -25.90 -2.58
N GLU A 250 -2.71 -27.20 -2.85
CA GLU A 250 -1.95 -27.81 -3.96
C GLU A 250 -2.47 -27.37 -5.33
N ASP A 251 -3.79 -27.20 -5.53
CA ASP A 251 -4.36 -26.78 -6.82
C ASP A 251 -3.83 -25.39 -7.26
N LYS A 252 -3.74 -24.45 -6.30
CA LYS A 252 -3.16 -23.13 -6.56
C LYS A 252 -1.68 -23.23 -6.93
N LYS A 253 -0.95 -24.09 -6.24
CA LYS A 253 0.47 -24.30 -6.48
C LYS A 253 0.74 -24.93 -7.85
N GLU A 254 -0.01 -25.97 -8.21
CA GLU A 254 0.09 -26.60 -9.53
C GLU A 254 -0.20 -25.62 -10.66
N MET A 255 -1.20 -24.74 -10.50
CA MET A 255 -1.51 -23.72 -11.50
C MET A 255 -0.38 -22.68 -11.61
N LEU A 256 0.19 -22.22 -10.50
CA LEU A 256 1.35 -21.30 -10.51
C LEU A 256 2.55 -21.93 -11.21
N GLU A 257 2.87 -23.19 -10.90
CA GLU A 257 3.97 -23.92 -11.55
C GLU A 257 3.73 -24.08 -13.06
N ALA A 258 2.49 -24.39 -13.47
CA ALA A 258 2.12 -24.49 -14.89
C ALA A 258 2.27 -23.16 -15.63
N LEU A 259 2.08 -22.03 -14.96
CA LEU A 259 2.25 -20.69 -15.50
C LEU A 259 3.71 -20.19 -15.39
N GLY A 260 4.61 -20.94 -14.74
CA GLY A 260 5.99 -20.54 -14.49
C GLY A 260 6.12 -19.37 -13.51
N LEU A 261 5.18 -19.25 -12.57
CA LEU A 261 5.15 -18.19 -11.56
C LEU A 261 5.53 -18.76 -10.18
N ASP A 262 6.41 -18.05 -9.47
CA ASP A 262 6.80 -18.41 -8.10
C ASP A 262 5.73 -18.03 -7.07
N GLU A 263 5.01 -16.92 -7.30
CA GLU A 263 3.91 -16.44 -6.46
C GLU A 263 2.86 -15.71 -7.32
N SER A 264 1.64 -15.56 -6.80
CA SER A 264 0.59 -14.84 -7.51
C SER A 264 0.91 -13.34 -7.65
N GLY A 265 0.42 -12.74 -8.73
CA GLY A 265 0.55 -11.29 -8.94
C GLY A 265 -0.17 -10.50 -7.86
N LEU A 266 -1.30 -11.00 -7.33
CA LEU A 266 -2.02 -10.37 -6.21
C LEU A 266 -1.20 -10.36 -4.93
N ASP A 267 -0.48 -11.45 -4.61
CA ASP A 267 0.40 -11.49 -3.44
C ASP A 267 1.51 -10.43 -3.57
N LYS A 268 2.09 -10.26 -4.77
CA LYS A 268 3.05 -9.18 -5.08
C LYS A 268 2.44 -7.80 -4.89
N VAL A 269 1.20 -7.60 -5.34
CA VAL A 269 0.48 -6.32 -5.17
C VAL A 269 0.23 -6.02 -3.69
N ILE A 270 -0.22 -7.00 -2.90
CA ILE A 270 -0.48 -6.83 -1.47
C ILE A 270 0.82 -6.49 -0.72
N LYS A 271 1.89 -7.27 -0.92
CA LYS A 271 3.21 -7.04 -0.31
C LYS A 271 3.79 -5.67 -0.73
N SER A 272 3.73 -5.34 -2.02
CA SER A 272 4.23 -4.04 -2.53
C SER A 272 3.42 -2.87 -2.01
N SER A 273 2.11 -3.01 -1.87
CA SER A 273 1.24 -2.01 -1.29
C SER A 273 1.51 -1.78 0.20
N TYR A 274 1.80 -2.85 0.93
CA TYR A 274 2.20 -2.80 2.33
C TYR A 274 3.53 -2.04 2.52
N ASP A 275 4.51 -2.35 1.68
CA ASP A 275 5.81 -1.66 1.66
C ASP A 275 5.68 -0.19 1.22
N LEU A 276 4.84 0.10 0.21
CA LEU A 276 4.57 1.44 -0.30
C LEU A 276 4.04 2.39 0.79
N LEU A 277 3.25 1.86 1.71
CA LEU A 277 2.74 2.59 2.88
C LEU A 277 3.79 2.77 3.98
N GLY A 278 5.02 2.28 3.79
CA GLY A 278 6.07 2.28 4.80
C GLY A 278 5.74 1.42 6.01
N LEU A 279 4.95 0.35 5.79
CA LEU A 279 4.56 -0.60 6.84
C LEU A 279 5.57 -1.73 6.97
N MET A 280 5.57 -2.35 8.12
CA MET A 280 6.27 -3.58 8.44
C MET A 280 5.56 -4.32 9.56
N SER A 281 5.92 -5.59 9.78
CA SER A 281 5.31 -6.42 10.83
C SER A 281 6.32 -6.85 11.86
N PHE A 282 6.00 -6.65 13.14
CA PHE A 282 6.60 -7.44 14.21
C PHE A 282 5.68 -8.60 14.58
N LEU A 283 6.23 -9.64 15.17
CA LEU A 283 5.53 -10.89 15.43
C LEU A 283 5.44 -11.16 16.92
N THR A 284 4.35 -11.79 17.33
CA THR A 284 4.23 -12.44 18.63
C THR A 284 3.94 -13.92 18.40
N ALA A 285 4.64 -14.79 19.12
CA ALA A 285 4.52 -16.22 18.95
C ALA A 285 4.34 -16.92 20.30
N GLY A 286 3.26 -17.70 20.43
CA GLY A 286 2.91 -18.46 21.60
C GLY A 286 1.81 -19.48 21.31
N GLU A 287 1.54 -20.39 22.26
CA GLU A 287 0.49 -21.40 22.11
C GLU A 287 -0.92 -20.84 21.88
N PRO A 288 -1.33 -19.73 22.51
CA PRO A 288 -2.66 -19.16 22.24
C PRO A 288 -2.77 -18.56 20.84
N GLU A 289 -1.74 -17.82 20.42
CA GLU A 289 -1.78 -17.10 19.14
C GLU A 289 -0.37 -16.87 18.60
N VAL A 290 -0.22 -17.08 17.28
CA VAL A 290 0.86 -16.52 16.47
C VAL A 290 0.27 -15.38 15.65
N ARG A 291 0.88 -14.17 15.74
CA ARG A 291 0.29 -12.99 15.11
C ARG A 291 1.32 -12.03 14.57
N ALA A 292 1.03 -11.46 13.38
CA ALA A 292 1.72 -10.32 12.82
C ALA A 292 1.02 -9.02 13.19
N TRP A 293 1.79 -8.04 13.63
CA TRP A 293 1.33 -6.73 14.06
C TRP A 293 1.87 -5.65 13.16
N THR A 294 0.97 -4.92 12.51
CA THR A 294 1.33 -3.83 11.59
C THR A 294 1.80 -2.58 12.32
N ILE A 295 2.99 -2.11 11.98
CA ILE A 295 3.55 -0.83 12.41
C ILE A 295 4.18 -0.09 11.23
N LYS A 296 4.41 1.22 11.38
CA LYS A 296 5.21 1.99 10.43
C LYS A 296 6.70 1.73 10.67
N LYS A 297 7.49 1.69 9.60
CA LYS A 297 8.97 1.69 9.68
C LYS A 297 9.44 2.86 10.55
N GLY A 298 10.41 2.64 11.43
CA GLY A 298 10.88 3.65 12.39
C GLY A 298 10.08 3.73 13.70
N THR A 299 9.08 2.87 13.91
CA THR A 299 8.31 2.83 15.16
C THR A 299 9.15 2.32 16.31
N LYS A 300 9.15 3.04 17.45
CA LYS A 300 9.82 2.64 18.69
C LYS A 300 9.03 1.56 19.45
N ALA A 301 9.74 0.74 20.23
CA ALA A 301 9.18 -0.40 20.97
C ALA A 301 7.94 -0.07 21.84
N PRO A 302 7.85 1.03 22.61
CA PRO A 302 6.65 1.34 23.36
C PRO A 302 5.42 1.58 22.47
N LYS A 303 5.61 2.25 21.31
CA LYS A 303 4.53 2.49 20.35
C LYS A 303 4.10 1.21 19.63
N ALA A 304 5.03 0.30 19.37
CA ALA A 304 4.73 -1.03 18.87
C ALA A 304 3.91 -1.84 19.89
N ALA A 305 4.30 -1.80 21.16
CA ALA A 305 3.56 -2.42 22.27
C ALA A 305 2.10 -1.91 22.36
N GLY A 306 1.90 -0.62 22.09
CA GLY A 306 0.59 0.02 22.03
C GLY A 306 -0.34 -0.53 20.94
N LYS A 307 0.21 -1.20 19.92
CA LYS A 307 -0.60 -1.91 18.91
C LYS A 307 -1.27 -3.15 19.49
N ILE A 308 -0.69 -3.76 20.50
CA ILE A 308 -1.28 -4.90 21.22
C ILE A 308 -2.33 -4.38 22.20
N HIS A 309 -1.94 -3.46 23.08
CA HIS A 309 -2.85 -2.84 24.05
C HIS A 309 -2.26 -1.52 24.59
N SER A 310 -3.11 -0.52 24.83
CA SER A 310 -2.72 0.78 25.38
C SER A 310 -2.02 0.68 26.75
N ASP A 311 -2.41 -0.30 27.57
CA ASP A 311 -1.80 -0.51 28.87
C ASP A 311 -0.35 -1.01 28.75
N ILE A 312 -0.05 -1.82 27.73
CA ILE A 312 1.33 -2.28 27.48
C ILE A 312 2.21 -1.10 27.06
N GLU A 313 1.69 -0.16 26.25
CA GLU A 313 2.41 1.08 25.91
C GLU A 313 2.68 1.91 27.17
N ARG A 314 1.64 2.13 27.98
CA ARG A 314 1.72 2.97 29.20
C ARG A 314 2.65 2.38 30.25
N GLY A 315 2.56 1.08 30.46
CA GLY A 315 3.36 0.36 31.47
C GLY A 315 4.67 -0.22 30.92
N PHE A 316 5.11 0.15 29.71
CA PHE A 316 6.29 -0.44 29.05
C PHE A 316 7.54 -0.36 29.91
N ILE A 317 8.16 -1.50 30.15
CA ILE A 317 9.45 -1.63 30.86
C ILE A 317 10.55 -1.92 29.85
N ARG A 318 10.43 -3.01 29.09
CA ARG A 318 11.39 -3.47 28.08
C ARG A 318 10.75 -4.45 27.12
N ALA A 319 11.41 -4.71 25.99
CA ALA A 319 11.07 -5.76 25.05
C ALA A 319 12.14 -6.86 25.05
N GLU A 320 11.72 -8.10 25.14
CA GLU A 320 12.56 -9.27 24.86
C GLU A 320 12.38 -9.61 23.38
N ILE A 321 13.46 -9.48 22.59
CA ILE A 321 13.39 -9.56 21.13
C ILE A 321 14.37 -10.60 20.63
N VAL A 322 13.88 -11.46 19.72
CA VAL A 322 14.72 -12.34 18.91
C VAL A 322 14.37 -12.13 17.44
N SER A 323 15.36 -12.18 16.55
CA SER A 323 15.09 -12.13 15.12
C SER A 323 14.40 -13.42 14.67
N TYR A 324 13.56 -13.32 13.62
CA TYR A 324 12.93 -14.50 13.06
C TYR A 324 13.95 -15.58 12.66
N ASP A 325 15.03 -15.19 11.97
CA ASP A 325 16.06 -16.10 11.49
C ASP A 325 16.78 -16.84 12.64
N ASP A 326 17.08 -16.12 13.72
CA ASP A 326 17.71 -16.71 14.89
C ASP A 326 16.78 -17.71 15.58
N LEU A 327 15.50 -17.36 15.75
CA LEU A 327 14.53 -18.27 16.37
C LEU A 327 14.33 -19.54 15.56
N VAL A 328 14.19 -19.44 14.24
CA VAL A 328 14.01 -20.60 13.35
C VAL A 328 15.26 -21.48 13.37
N ARG A 329 16.44 -20.89 13.30
CA ARG A 329 17.72 -21.62 13.36
C ARG A 329 17.87 -22.39 14.66
N GLU A 330 17.50 -21.83 15.79
CA GLU A 330 17.62 -22.45 17.10
C GLU A 330 16.46 -23.38 17.45
N GLY A 331 15.35 -23.32 16.73
CA GLY A 331 14.19 -24.19 16.88
C GLY A 331 13.32 -23.91 18.11
N SER A 332 13.75 -23.07 19.05
CA SER A 332 12.93 -22.66 20.20
C SER A 332 13.43 -21.38 20.86
N MET A 333 12.53 -20.68 21.55
CA MET A 333 12.86 -19.49 22.35
C MET A 333 13.83 -19.81 23.50
N VAL A 334 13.77 -21.04 24.07
CA VAL A 334 14.66 -21.47 25.14
C VAL A 334 16.08 -21.59 24.61
N ALA A 335 16.28 -22.29 23.51
CA ALA A 335 17.59 -22.45 22.89
C ALA A 335 18.17 -21.10 22.44
N ALA A 336 17.36 -20.21 21.89
CA ALA A 336 17.78 -18.85 21.53
C ALA A 336 18.23 -18.05 22.77
N LYS A 337 17.54 -18.19 23.90
CA LYS A 337 17.95 -17.57 25.19
C LYS A 337 19.28 -18.13 25.72
N GLU A 338 19.46 -19.41 25.70
CA GLU A 338 20.71 -20.08 26.17
C GLU A 338 21.93 -19.63 25.36
N LYS A 339 21.72 -19.32 24.06
CA LYS A 339 22.77 -18.81 23.19
C LYS A 339 22.92 -17.28 23.23
N GLY A 340 22.13 -16.58 24.07
CA GLY A 340 22.22 -15.11 24.22
C GLY A 340 21.68 -14.34 23.00
N LEU A 341 20.87 -14.94 22.14
CA LEU A 341 20.30 -14.33 20.95
C LEU A 341 19.03 -13.50 21.25
N VAL A 342 18.45 -13.67 22.43
CA VAL A 342 17.32 -12.87 22.90
C VAL A 342 17.85 -11.58 23.52
N ARG A 343 17.62 -10.46 22.85
CA ARG A 343 18.06 -9.13 23.26
C ARG A 343 17.02 -8.51 24.20
N LEU A 344 17.50 -7.68 25.13
CA LEU A 344 16.68 -6.89 26.03
C LEU A 344 16.75 -5.43 25.57
N GLU A 345 15.66 -4.94 25.00
CA GLU A 345 15.61 -3.62 24.35
C GLU A 345 14.76 -2.64 25.17
N GLY A 346 15.21 -1.39 25.23
CA GLY A 346 14.56 -0.32 25.96
C GLY A 346 13.60 0.51 25.10
N LYS A 347 13.20 1.68 25.68
CA LYS A 347 12.19 2.56 25.08
C LYS A 347 12.61 3.18 23.73
N ASP A 348 13.91 3.30 23.48
CA ASP A 348 14.44 3.93 22.28
C ASP A 348 14.70 2.95 21.13
N TYR A 349 14.49 1.65 21.36
CA TYR A 349 14.67 0.66 20.32
C TYR A 349 13.68 0.89 19.18
N ILE A 350 14.22 0.96 17.96
CA ILE A 350 13.44 1.04 16.72
C ILE A 350 13.20 -0.38 16.23
N MET A 351 11.93 -0.77 16.20
CA MET A 351 11.51 -2.10 15.76
C MET A 351 12.01 -2.42 14.35
N GLN A 352 12.39 -3.68 14.16
CA GLN A 352 12.78 -4.22 12.86
C GLN A 352 11.67 -5.15 12.32
N ASP A 353 11.59 -5.27 10.98
CA ASP A 353 10.65 -6.20 10.35
C ASP A 353 11.02 -7.64 10.72
N GLY A 354 10.03 -8.42 11.18
CA GLY A 354 10.23 -9.80 11.63
C GLY A 354 10.78 -9.95 13.05
N ASP A 355 10.93 -8.87 13.83
CA ASP A 355 11.21 -9.00 15.25
C ASP A 355 10.13 -9.84 15.95
N ILE A 356 10.51 -10.90 16.64
CA ILE A 356 9.62 -11.69 17.49
C ILE A 356 9.76 -11.17 18.91
N VAL A 357 8.66 -10.69 19.50
CA VAL A 357 8.71 -9.83 20.68
C VAL A 357 7.84 -10.33 21.82
N LEU A 358 8.39 -10.26 23.04
CA LEU A 358 7.64 -10.32 24.28
C LEU A 358 7.84 -9.03 25.06
N PHE A 359 6.80 -8.21 25.14
CA PHE A 359 6.83 -6.97 25.92
C PHE A 359 6.65 -7.23 27.41
N ARG A 360 7.53 -6.65 28.24
CA ARG A 360 7.41 -6.62 29.68
C ARG A 360 6.89 -5.27 30.12
N PHE A 361 5.81 -5.29 30.86
CA PHE A 361 5.12 -4.09 31.31
C PHE A 361 4.61 -4.25 32.74
N ASN A 362 4.30 -3.13 33.37
CA ASN A 362 3.65 -3.07 34.67
C ASN A 362 2.56 -1.99 34.64
N VAL A 363 1.35 -2.34 35.04
CA VAL A 363 0.16 -1.43 35.03
C VAL A 363 -0.33 -1.28 36.47
#